data_2c15a30bc25f4f5b6f75fa8466c8d28d
#
_entry.id   2c15a30bc25f4f5b6f75fa8466c8d28d
#
_cell.length_a   1.000
_cell.length_b   1.000
_cell.length_c   1.000
_cell.angle_alpha   90.00
_cell.angle_beta   90.00
_cell.angle_gamma   90.00
#
_symmetry.space_group_name_H-M   'P 1'
#
loop_
_entity.id
_entity.type
_entity.pdbx_description
1 polymer ?
#
loop_
_entity_poly.entity_id
_entity_poly.type
_entity_poly.pdbx_seq_one_letter_code
_entity_poly.pdbx_strand_id
1 'polypeptide(L)'
;MKNRKKYSLIVIIMLAGFLCACGRKEPADFLLSDAGDGRGELLLAEDEEDTNIREHWEKGYDLPIEEDERREAETDLRAALELTAEIYRAADKDEASNVVLSEEVMAQMKEKIKTLGMPVTGSGLYSDMENWEEMEHFLLAAGRGKAGTVLLYIVHGDGGIGRLQYKYDGKNLYVLAANMTWGRGGTPMFTYISNTRIKEWRYTEKGYLGYELCVPEPPEVSEMIDGSRLIRVRPLSEECREMSENCVIPLGYQGNNLLCSNWDVENLEELDYNGAYEYFYGMKYGRRFEPEQYPDGIPAEEFEDTIMDYLPVSREDLREWAMFDEEHQSYPWERLGCGNYAPNFFGTSVPEVTQIRENGDGTFTLTVDAVCQMILCNDAVITHELTVRLSENGDIQYLENQILDNGISNIPEYQYRIGR
;
A
#
# COMPACT_ATOMS: atom_id res chain seq x y z
N MET A 1 12.68 35.10 -4.38
CA MET A 1 11.51 34.30 -4.05
C MET A 1 10.91 33.79 -5.37
N LYS A 2 11.30 32.59 -5.82
CA LYS A 2 10.73 31.91 -6.98
C LYS A 2 9.85 30.79 -6.47
N ASN A 3 8.55 30.85 -6.76
CA ASN A 3 7.58 29.77 -6.49
C ASN A 3 8.08 28.48 -7.17
N ARG A 4 8.60 27.54 -6.40
CA ARG A 4 8.77 26.16 -6.85
C ARG A 4 7.40 25.51 -6.84
N LYS A 5 6.88 25.13 -7.99
CA LYS A 5 5.76 24.22 -8.12
C LYS A 5 6.24 22.86 -7.58
N LYS A 6 5.69 22.41 -6.47
CA LYS A 6 5.84 21.03 -5.97
C LYS A 6 5.16 20.13 -7.00
N TYR A 7 5.93 19.34 -7.70
CA TYR A 7 5.43 18.24 -8.51
C TYR A 7 5.50 16.99 -7.64
N SER A 8 4.35 16.53 -7.14
CA SER A 8 4.23 15.20 -6.54
C SER A 8 4.52 14.14 -7.60
N LEU A 9 5.53 13.34 -7.35
CA LEU A 9 5.86 12.17 -8.15
C LEU A 9 4.77 11.11 -7.86
N ILE A 10 3.89 10.87 -8.83
CA ILE A 10 2.86 9.83 -8.72
C ILE A 10 3.55 8.48 -8.89
N VAL A 11 3.86 7.83 -7.77
CA VAL A 11 4.15 6.40 -7.77
C VAL A 11 2.80 5.67 -7.90
N ILE A 12 2.43 5.33 -9.14
CA ILE A 12 1.27 4.46 -9.38
C ILE A 12 1.68 3.04 -8.98
N ILE A 13 1.50 2.71 -7.71
CA ILE A 13 1.44 1.31 -7.29
C ILE A 13 0.09 0.80 -7.79
N MET A 14 0.11 0.01 -8.88
CA MET A 14 -1.05 -0.76 -9.28
C MET A 14 -1.38 -1.76 -8.17
N LEU A 15 -2.23 -1.37 -7.22
CA LEU A 15 -2.98 -2.34 -6.45
C LEU A 15 -3.93 -3.03 -7.44
N ALA A 16 -3.57 -4.24 -7.85
CA ALA A 16 -4.48 -5.12 -8.54
C ALA A 16 -5.65 -5.42 -7.59
N GLY A 17 -6.70 -4.60 -7.68
CA GLY A 17 -7.98 -4.92 -7.07
C GLY A 17 -8.50 -6.17 -7.76
N PHE A 18 -8.46 -7.30 -7.07
CA PHE A 18 -9.12 -8.52 -7.50
C PHE A 18 -10.63 -8.27 -7.54
N LEU A 19 -11.13 -8.01 -8.73
CA LEU A 19 -12.56 -8.11 -9.01
C LEU A 19 -12.89 -9.60 -9.04
N CYS A 20 -13.49 -10.11 -7.97
CA CYS A 20 -14.22 -11.37 -8.02
C CYS A 20 -15.36 -11.23 -9.04
N ALA A 21 -15.19 -11.86 -10.20
CA ALA A 21 -16.26 -12.04 -11.17
C ALA A 21 -17.23 -13.08 -10.63
N CYS A 22 -18.27 -12.62 -9.93
CA CYS A 22 -19.44 -13.47 -9.67
C CYS A 22 -20.14 -13.75 -10.99
N GLY A 23 -20.00 -14.97 -11.50
CA GLY A 23 -20.74 -15.48 -12.64
C GLY A 23 -22.24 -15.44 -12.36
N ARG A 24 -23.00 -14.68 -13.16
CA ARG A 24 -24.45 -14.74 -13.22
C ARG A 24 -24.85 -16.15 -13.68
N LYS A 25 -25.50 -16.91 -12.82
CA LYS A 25 -26.32 -18.03 -13.23
C LYS A 25 -27.69 -17.49 -13.69
N GLU A 26 -28.03 -17.72 -14.94
CA GLU A 26 -29.39 -17.51 -15.45
C GLU A 26 -30.35 -18.47 -14.74
N PRO A 27 -31.62 -18.07 -14.50
CA PRO A 27 -32.60 -18.92 -13.88
C PRO A 27 -33.03 -20.01 -14.86
N ALA A 28 -32.88 -21.27 -14.46
CA ALA A 28 -33.40 -22.40 -15.18
C ALA A 28 -34.92 -22.43 -15.04
N ASP A 29 -35.62 -22.57 -16.17
CA ASP A 29 -37.05 -22.77 -16.27
C ASP A 29 -37.49 -24.02 -15.46
N PHE A 30 -38.38 -23.80 -14.52
CA PHE A 30 -38.99 -24.86 -13.72
C PHE A 30 -40.29 -25.28 -14.36
N LEU A 31 -40.27 -26.43 -15.01
CA LEU A 31 -41.49 -27.14 -15.46
C LEU A 31 -42.20 -27.73 -14.24
N LEU A 32 -43.43 -27.31 -14.04
CA LEU A 32 -44.38 -27.89 -13.09
C LEU A 32 -44.73 -29.35 -13.47
N SER A 33 -44.55 -30.29 -12.57
CA SER A 33 -45.25 -31.57 -12.57
C SER A 33 -45.74 -31.90 -11.17
N ASP A 34 -47.02 -32.02 -11.13
CA ASP A 34 -48.03 -32.59 -10.22
C ASP A 34 -47.67 -33.25 -8.88
N ALA A 35 -48.40 -32.72 -7.90
CA ALA A 35 -49.08 -33.32 -6.75
C ALA A 35 -48.49 -34.55 -6.03
N GLY A 36 -48.08 -34.35 -4.76
CA GLY A 36 -47.86 -35.41 -3.77
C GLY A 36 -47.68 -34.86 -2.37
N ASP A 37 -48.72 -34.94 -1.59
CA ASP A 37 -48.87 -34.93 -0.12
C ASP A 37 -47.87 -34.15 0.77
N GLY A 38 -48.24 -32.92 1.10
CA GLY A 38 -47.48 -32.03 1.95
C GLY A 38 -47.58 -32.31 3.44
N ARG A 39 -46.62 -32.98 4.02
CA ARG A 39 -46.34 -32.98 5.49
C ARG A 39 -44.89 -33.26 5.90
N GLY A 40 -43.96 -33.37 4.98
CA GLY A 40 -42.55 -33.69 5.27
C GLY A 40 -41.52 -32.59 5.02
N GLU A 41 -41.89 -31.51 4.31
CA GLU A 41 -40.90 -30.56 3.78
C GLU A 41 -40.60 -29.33 4.68
N LEU A 42 -41.45 -29.04 5.69
CA LEU A 42 -41.22 -27.85 6.54
C LEU A 42 -40.15 -28.05 7.63
N LEU A 43 -39.83 -29.29 8.01
CA LEU A 43 -38.85 -29.57 9.06
C LEU A 43 -37.39 -29.68 8.54
N LEU A 44 -37.22 -29.95 7.23
CA LEU A 44 -35.88 -30.06 6.63
C LEU A 44 -35.31 -28.70 6.21
N ALA A 45 -36.14 -27.72 5.90
CA ALA A 45 -35.67 -26.39 5.49
C ALA A 45 -35.13 -25.56 6.67
N GLU A 46 -35.70 -25.67 7.86
CA GLU A 46 -35.22 -25.01 9.07
C GLU A 46 -33.89 -25.62 9.56
N ASP A 47 -33.70 -26.93 9.41
CA ASP A 47 -32.45 -27.61 9.79
C ASP A 47 -31.30 -27.34 8.82
N GLU A 48 -31.55 -27.12 7.52
CA GLU A 48 -30.51 -26.78 6.53
C GLU A 48 -30.02 -25.33 6.66
N GLU A 49 -30.92 -24.39 6.93
CA GLU A 49 -30.55 -22.96 7.13
C GLU A 49 -29.75 -22.77 8.43
N ASP A 50 -30.16 -23.45 9.51
CA ASP A 50 -29.43 -23.40 10.80
C ASP A 50 -28.04 -24.07 10.71
N THR A 51 -27.94 -25.16 9.92
CA THR A 51 -26.67 -25.86 9.68
C THR A 51 -25.74 -25.01 8.84
N ASN A 52 -26.23 -24.33 7.81
CA ASN A 52 -25.46 -23.42 6.96
C ASN A 52 -24.93 -22.21 7.75
N ILE A 53 -25.76 -21.57 8.56
CA ILE A 53 -25.36 -20.45 9.42
C ILE A 53 -24.26 -20.88 10.40
N ARG A 54 -24.38 -22.06 11.03
CA ARG A 54 -23.35 -22.57 11.95
C ARG A 54 -22.02 -22.84 11.24
N GLU A 55 -22.05 -23.36 10.01
CA GLU A 55 -20.87 -23.60 9.19
C GLU A 55 -20.13 -22.28 8.88
N HIS A 56 -20.85 -21.22 8.50
CA HIS A 56 -20.25 -19.91 8.27
C HIS A 56 -19.58 -19.33 9.53
N TRP A 57 -20.19 -19.49 10.71
CA TRP A 57 -19.58 -19.06 11.97
C TRP A 57 -18.30 -19.83 12.30
N GLU A 58 -18.22 -21.12 11.97
CA GLU A 58 -17.01 -21.93 12.16
C GLU A 58 -15.90 -21.48 11.19
N LYS A 59 -16.22 -21.31 9.92
CA LYS A 59 -15.30 -20.83 8.88
C LYS A 59 -14.85 -19.38 9.13
N GLY A 60 -15.73 -18.52 9.60
CA GLY A 60 -15.46 -17.13 9.97
C GLY A 60 -15.53 -16.14 8.82
N TYR A 61 -16.00 -16.52 7.62
CA TYR A 61 -16.29 -15.63 6.51
C TYR A 61 -17.74 -15.80 6.03
N ASP A 62 -18.22 -14.83 5.26
CA ASP A 62 -19.62 -14.74 4.84
C ASP A 62 -20.59 -14.85 6.02
N LEU A 63 -20.21 -14.23 7.15
CA LEU A 63 -21.04 -14.21 8.34
C LEU A 63 -22.35 -13.47 8.08
N PRO A 64 -23.45 -13.88 8.74
CA PRO A 64 -24.72 -13.19 8.62
C PRO A 64 -24.60 -11.68 8.92
N ILE A 65 -25.35 -10.89 8.19
CA ILE A 65 -25.45 -9.45 8.36
C ILE A 65 -26.91 -9.10 8.61
N GLU A 66 -27.18 -8.53 9.78
CA GLU A 66 -28.52 -8.10 10.14
C GLU A 66 -29.00 -6.94 9.24
N GLU A 67 -30.28 -6.90 8.96
CA GLU A 67 -30.89 -5.85 8.12
C GLU A 67 -30.60 -4.43 8.65
N ASP A 68 -30.57 -4.28 9.97
CA ASP A 68 -30.26 -3.02 10.63
C ASP A 68 -28.79 -2.61 10.44
N GLU A 69 -27.86 -3.57 10.53
CA GLU A 69 -26.43 -3.33 10.28
C GLU A 69 -26.17 -2.91 8.82
N ARG A 70 -26.86 -3.57 7.87
CA ARG A 70 -26.79 -3.19 6.45
C ARG A 70 -27.31 -1.77 6.21
N ARG A 71 -28.47 -1.45 6.77
CA ARG A 71 -29.09 -0.12 6.63
C ARG A 71 -28.26 0.97 7.28
N GLU A 72 -27.68 0.72 8.44
CA GLU A 72 -26.74 1.62 9.10
C GLU A 72 -25.52 1.88 8.21
N ALA A 73 -24.87 0.82 7.70
CA ALA A 73 -23.70 0.93 6.83
C ALA A 73 -24.02 1.74 5.56
N GLU A 74 -25.16 1.50 4.92
CA GLU A 74 -25.57 2.25 3.73
C GLU A 74 -25.84 3.73 4.06
N THR A 75 -26.47 4.02 5.20
CA THR A 75 -26.76 5.39 5.64
C THR A 75 -25.50 6.18 5.93
N ASP A 76 -24.57 5.57 6.66
CA ASP A 76 -23.28 6.17 7.01
C ASP A 76 -22.44 6.46 5.77
N LEU A 77 -22.34 5.48 4.84
CA LEU A 77 -21.59 5.65 3.60
C LEU A 77 -22.21 6.72 2.70
N ARG A 78 -23.53 6.78 2.63
CA ARG A 78 -24.23 7.82 1.86
C ARG A 78 -23.94 9.21 2.41
N ALA A 79 -24.01 9.37 3.73
CA ALA A 79 -23.69 10.63 4.40
C ALA A 79 -22.23 11.06 4.16
N ALA A 80 -21.28 10.12 4.29
CA ALA A 80 -19.86 10.40 4.02
C ALA A 80 -19.60 10.76 2.54
N LEU A 81 -20.24 10.07 1.61
CA LEU A 81 -20.11 10.34 0.19
C LEU A 81 -20.71 11.70 -0.19
N GLU A 82 -21.86 12.07 0.39
CA GLU A 82 -22.51 13.38 0.17
C GLU A 82 -21.65 14.55 0.67
N LEU A 83 -20.93 14.39 1.78
CA LEU A 83 -19.97 15.39 2.27
C LEU A 83 -18.84 15.69 1.27
N THR A 84 -18.46 14.73 0.47
CA THR A 84 -17.36 14.83 -0.51
C THR A 84 -17.84 15.15 -1.91
N ALA A 85 -19.15 15.22 -2.16
CA ALA A 85 -19.75 15.31 -3.47
C ALA A 85 -19.28 16.52 -4.30
N GLU A 86 -19.11 17.68 -3.69
CA GLU A 86 -18.64 18.89 -4.37
C GLU A 86 -17.19 18.77 -4.81
N ILE A 87 -16.33 18.22 -3.92
CA ILE A 87 -14.92 17.97 -4.21
C ILE A 87 -14.80 16.98 -5.35
N TYR A 88 -15.52 15.85 -5.27
CA TYR A 88 -15.53 14.83 -6.33
C TYR A 88 -16.00 15.38 -7.69
N ARG A 89 -17.06 16.22 -7.71
CA ARG A 89 -17.56 16.80 -8.97
C ARG A 89 -16.59 17.80 -9.60
N ALA A 90 -15.86 18.55 -8.75
CA ALA A 90 -14.89 19.55 -9.22
C ALA A 90 -13.54 18.94 -9.62
N ALA A 91 -13.25 17.72 -9.19
CA ALA A 91 -11.99 17.05 -9.48
C ALA A 91 -11.83 16.75 -10.98
N ASP A 92 -10.61 16.88 -11.47
CA ASP A 92 -10.21 16.33 -12.76
C ASP A 92 -10.21 14.80 -12.65
N LYS A 93 -10.86 14.14 -13.59
CA LYS A 93 -11.05 12.68 -13.58
C LYS A 93 -10.41 12.00 -14.77
N ASP A 94 -9.62 12.74 -15.53
CA ASP A 94 -9.08 12.32 -16.82
C ASP A 94 -10.14 11.68 -17.75
N GLU A 95 -9.86 11.59 -19.02
CA GLU A 95 -10.73 10.89 -19.99
C GLU A 95 -10.61 9.35 -19.91
N ALA A 96 -9.87 8.84 -18.90
CA ALA A 96 -9.66 7.41 -18.70
C ALA A 96 -10.95 6.69 -18.31
N SER A 97 -11.05 5.42 -18.67
CA SER A 97 -12.20 4.56 -18.31
C SER A 97 -12.36 4.37 -16.79
N ASN A 98 -11.28 4.53 -16.03
CA ASN A 98 -11.26 4.43 -14.58
C ASN A 98 -10.88 5.79 -13.99
N VAL A 99 -11.68 6.25 -13.04
CA VAL A 99 -11.39 7.47 -12.30
C VAL A 99 -10.22 7.22 -11.35
N VAL A 100 -9.21 8.07 -11.41
CA VAL A 100 -8.10 8.12 -10.46
C VAL A 100 -7.94 9.56 -10.00
N LEU A 101 -8.30 9.82 -8.75
CA LEU A 101 -8.18 11.15 -8.16
C LEU A 101 -6.74 11.42 -7.72
N SER A 102 -6.33 12.69 -7.77
CA SER A 102 -5.05 13.10 -7.21
C SER A 102 -5.03 12.95 -5.69
N GLU A 103 -3.84 12.77 -5.11
CA GLU A 103 -3.65 12.73 -3.65
C GLU A 103 -4.20 13.97 -2.95
N GLU A 104 -4.06 15.13 -3.57
CA GLU A 104 -4.57 16.40 -3.07
C GLU A 104 -6.10 16.41 -2.97
N VAL A 105 -6.80 15.87 -3.95
CA VAL A 105 -8.26 15.70 -3.94
C VAL A 105 -8.68 14.70 -2.87
N MET A 106 -7.99 13.56 -2.76
CA MET A 106 -8.26 12.56 -1.72
C MET A 106 -8.04 13.13 -0.31
N ALA A 107 -6.99 13.92 -0.11
CA ALA A 107 -6.73 14.62 1.15
C ALA A 107 -7.86 15.60 1.52
N GLN A 108 -8.37 16.37 0.55
CA GLN A 108 -9.53 17.25 0.77
C GLN A 108 -10.80 16.47 1.13
N MET A 109 -11.04 15.33 0.50
CA MET A 109 -12.16 14.44 0.83
C MET A 109 -12.02 13.87 2.25
N LYS A 110 -10.81 13.42 2.62
CA LYS A 110 -10.48 12.91 3.96
C LYS A 110 -10.75 13.98 5.03
N GLU A 111 -10.32 15.22 4.83
CA GLU A 111 -10.59 16.33 5.73
C GLU A 111 -12.10 16.60 5.93
N LYS A 112 -12.92 16.39 4.89
CA LYS A 112 -14.38 16.51 5.05
C LYS A 112 -14.95 15.38 5.90
N ILE A 113 -14.56 14.14 5.65
CA ILE A 113 -15.06 12.97 6.39
C ILE A 113 -14.59 12.99 7.85
N LYS A 114 -13.38 13.49 8.13
CA LYS A 114 -12.84 13.74 9.48
C LYS A 114 -13.83 14.50 10.38
N THR A 115 -14.63 15.40 9.80
CA THR A 115 -15.64 16.19 10.55
C THR A 115 -16.75 15.33 11.16
N LEU A 116 -16.90 14.07 10.74
CA LEU A 116 -17.81 13.10 11.38
C LEU A 116 -17.30 12.61 12.74
N GLY A 117 -16.04 12.90 13.09
CA GLY A 117 -15.43 12.53 14.37
C GLY A 117 -14.93 11.08 14.44
N MET A 118 -15.08 10.31 13.37
CA MET A 118 -14.60 8.91 13.28
C MET A 118 -13.22 8.86 12.65
N PRO A 119 -12.41 7.81 12.93
CA PRO A 119 -11.20 7.51 12.19
C PRO A 119 -11.41 7.51 10.67
N VAL A 120 -10.52 8.17 9.95
CA VAL A 120 -10.54 8.16 8.48
C VAL A 120 -9.13 8.14 7.91
N THR A 121 -8.92 7.30 6.89
CA THR A 121 -7.66 7.21 6.15
C THR A 121 -7.91 7.17 4.65
N GLY A 122 -6.87 7.27 3.84
CA GLY A 122 -6.91 6.96 2.41
C GLY A 122 -6.57 5.50 2.14
N SER A 123 -6.82 5.05 0.92
CA SER A 123 -6.46 3.69 0.48
C SER A 123 -4.96 3.52 0.19
N GLY A 124 -4.18 4.59 0.20
CA GLY A 124 -2.72 4.55 0.02
C GLY A 124 -2.01 4.11 1.30
N LEU A 125 -0.88 3.40 1.15
CA LEU A 125 -0.09 2.88 2.28
C LEU A 125 0.42 3.99 3.21
N TYR A 126 0.71 5.17 2.67
CA TYR A 126 1.21 6.34 3.41
C TYR A 126 0.12 7.33 3.83
N SER A 127 -1.14 6.96 3.70
CA SER A 127 -2.20 7.85 4.12
C SER A 127 -2.31 7.90 5.63
N ASP A 128 -2.02 9.05 6.21
CA ASP A 128 -2.23 9.28 7.64
C ASP A 128 -3.70 9.09 8.00
N MET A 129 -3.92 8.45 9.16
CA MET A 129 -5.25 8.32 9.74
C MET A 129 -5.56 9.56 10.57
N GLU A 130 -6.65 10.24 10.24
CA GLU A 130 -7.21 11.30 11.07
C GLU A 130 -8.10 10.70 12.15
N ASN A 131 -8.23 11.38 13.30
CA ASN A 131 -8.94 10.89 14.49
C ASN A 131 -8.45 9.49 14.94
N TRP A 132 -7.18 9.20 14.72
CA TRP A 132 -6.56 7.88 14.91
C TRP A 132 -6.58 7.42 16.37
N GLU A 133 -6.64 8.34 17.33
CA GLU A 133 -6.65 8.05 18.76
C GLU A 133 -7.83 7.16 19.15
N GLU A 134 -8.97 7.30 18.50
CA GLU A 134 -10.14 6.46 18.70
C GLU A 134 -9.87 5.01 18.31
N MET A 135 -9.21 4.82 17.16
CA MET A 135 -8.82 3.48 16.69
C MET A 135 -7.77 2.86 17.63
N GLU A 136 -6.74 3.61 18.01
CA GLU A 136 -5.72 3.14 18.95
C GLU A 136 -6.32 2.76 20.30
N HIS A 137 -7.22 3.61 20.85
CA HIS A 137 -7.90 3.33 22.11
C HIS A 137 -8.69 2.00 22.06
N PHE A 138 -9.43 1.79 20.97
CA PHE A 138 -10.14 0.54 20.74
C PHE A 138 -9.19 -0.66 20.71
N LEU A 139 -8.11 -0.60 19.91
CA LEU A 139 -7.14 -1.69 19.75
C LEU A 139 -6.43 -2.04 21.05
N LEU A 140 -6.01 -1.03 21.82
CA LEU A 140 -5.41 -1.24 23.14
C LEU A 140 -6.41 -1.82 24.16
N ALA A 141 -7.68 -1.46 24.09
CA ALA A 141 -8.72 -2.03 24.93
C ALA A 141 -9.02 -3.49 24.54
N ALA A 142 -9.14 -3.79 23.24
CA ALA A 142 -9.33 -5.12 22.71
C ALA A 142 -8.16 -6.06 23.07
N GLY A 143 -6.91 -5.57 22.99
CA GLY A 143 -5.72 -6.31 23.42
C GLY A 143 -5.70 -6.67 24.90
N ARG A 144 -6.52 -5.99 25.73
CA ARG A 144 -6.75 -6.33 27.15
C ARG A 144 -8.02 -7.15 27.39
N GLY A 145 -8.64 -7.65 26.31
CA GLY A 145 -9.85 -8.47 26.37
C GLY A 145 -11.16 -7.67 26.57
N LYS A 146 -11.13 -6.34 26.44
CA LYS A 146 -12.33 -5.51 26.61
C LYS A 146 -13.11 -5.43 25.32
N ALA A 147 -14.36 -5.90 25.34
CA ALA A 147 -15.28 -5.78 24.21
C ALA A 147 -15.55 -4.31 23.83
N GLY A 148 -15.74 -4.06 22.54
CA GLY A 148 -15.98 -2.74 22.00
C GLY A 148 -16.15 -2.72 20.48
N THR A 149 -16.39 -1.54 19.94
CA THR A 149 -16.57 -1.32 18.49
C THR A 149 -15.90 0.00 18.12
N VAL A 150 -15.32 0.05 16.92
CA VAL A 150 -14.80 1.28 16.30
C VAL A 150 -15.15 1.28 14.82
N LEU A 151 -15.39 2.45 14.25
CA LEU A 151 -15.67 2.66 12.84
C LEU A 151 -14.49 3.38 12.20
N LEU A 152 -14.07 2.90 11.01
CA LEU A 152 -13.04 3.50 10.19
C LEU A 152 -13.59 3.77 8.79
N TYR A 153 -13.43 4.99 8.29
CA TYR A 153 -13.68 5.32 6.88
C TYR A 153 -12.39 5.25 6.06
N ILE A 154 -12.52 4.83 4.80
CA ILE A 154 -11.41 4.79 3.83
C ILE A 154 -11.83 5.56 2.59
N VAL A 155 -11.05 6.57 2.22
CA VAL A 155 -11.20 7.28 0.94
C VAL A 155 -10.44 6.52 -0.13
N HIS A 156 -11.14 6.03 -1.15
CA HIS A 156 -10.55 5.30 -2.26
C HIS A 156 -10.09 6.23 -3.39
N GLY A 157 -9.10 5.78 -4.18
CA GLY A 157 -8.54 6.53 -5.30
C GLY A 157 -9.56 6.87 -6.41
N ASP A 158 -10.67 6.15 -6.51
CA ASP A 158 -11.80 6.43 -7.41
C ASP A 158 -12.82 7.43 -6.83
N GLY A 159 -12.58 7.93 -5.62
CA GLY A 159 -13.48 8.79 -4.88
C GLY A 159 -14.62 8.07 -4.17
N GLY A 160 -14.62 6.74 -4.18
CA GLY A 160 -15.51 5.92 -3.35
C GLY A 160 -15.12 5.97 -1.87
N ILE A 161 -16.03 5.55 -1.01
CA ILE A 161 -15.82 5.49 0.43
C ILE A 161 -16.02 4.07 0.92
N GLY A 162 -15.02 3.55 1.63
CA GLY A 162 -15.10 2.32 2.41
C GLY A 162 -15.52 2.63 3.85
N ARG A 163 -16.22 1.69 4.48
CA ARG A 163 -16.60 1.69 5.88
C ARG A 163 -16.22 0.35 6.50
N LEU A 164 -15.30 0.36 7.47
CA LEU A 164 -14.88 -0.81 8.22
C LEU A 164 -15.34 -0.63 9.67
N GLN A 165 -16.25 -1.47 10.12
CA GLN A 165 -16.65 -1.52 11.52
C GLN A 165 -15.98 -2.70 12.19
N TYR A 166 -14.99 -2.42 13.04
CA TYR A 166 -14.34 -3.45 13.85
C TYR A 166 -15.12 -3.66 15.14
N LYS A 167 -15.41 -4.92 15.47
CA LYS A 167 -16.13 -5.33 16.68
C LYS A 167 -15.36 -6.42 17.38
N TYR A 168 -14.92 -6.16 18.61
CA TYR A 168 -14.31 -7.14 19.47
C TYR A 168 -15.32 -7.57 20.54
N ASP A 169 -15.65 -8.87 20.59
CA ASP A 169 -16.66 -9.43 21.51
C ASP A 169 -16.09 -9.85 22.89
N GLY A 170 -14.80 -9.63 23.13
CA GLY A 170 -14.06 -10.09 24.30
C GLY A 170 -13.22 -11.36 24.03
N LYS A 171 -13.37 -11.97 22.84
CA LYS A 171 -12.63 -13.15 22.39
C LYS A 171 -12.16 -13.02 20.95
N ASN A 172 -13.03 -12.66 20.04
CA ASN A 172 -12.77 -12.59 18.61
C ASN A 172 -12.94 -11.15 18.12
N LEU A 173 -12.17 -10.81 17.11
CA LEU A 173 -12.31 -9.56 16.36
C LEU A 173 -13.01 -9.84 15.02
N TYR A 174 -13.99 -9.02 14.69
CA TYR A 174 -14.77 -9.09 13.45
C TYR A 174 -14.65 -7.78 12.69
N VAL A 175 -14.80 -7.81 11.39
CA VAL A 175 -14.91 -6.62 10.55
C VAL A 175 -16.13 -6.73 9.63
N LEU A 176 -17.05 -5.77 9.78
CA LEU A 176 -18.13 -5.51 8.82
C LEU A 176 -17.61 -4.45 7.84
N ALA A 177 -17.30 -4.88 6.63
CA ALA A 177 -16.78 -4.03 5.57
C ALA A 177 -17.88 -3.71 4.57
N ALA A 178 -18.03 -2.43 4.22
CA ALA A 178 -18.98 -1.98 3.20
C ALA A 178 -18.37 -0.89 2.34
N ASN A 179 -18.80 -0.78 1.08
CA ASN A 179 -18.29 0.21 0.14
C ASN A 179 -19.44 0.89 -0.62
N MET A 180 -19.25 2.18 -0.88
CA MET A 180 -20.11 2.98 -1.75
C MET A 180 -19.23 3.81 -2.69
N THR A 181 -19.57 3.83 -3.96
CA THR A 181 -18.84 4.60 -4.98
C THR A 181 -19.78 5.47 -5.80
N TRP A 182 -19.20 6.27 -6.69
CA TRP A 182 -19.95 7.07 -7.65
C TRP A 182 -20.29 6.26 -8.89
N GLY A 183 -21.59 6.05 -9.12
CA GLY A 183 -22.09 5.44 -10.35
C GLY A 183 -22.07 6.40 -11.53
N ARG A 184 -22.47 5.90 -12.70
CA ARG A 184 -22.63 6.73 -13.90
C ARG A 184 -23.59 7.87 -13.64
N GLY A 185 -23.17 9.10 -13.95
CA GLY A 185 -23.93 10.32 -13.68
C GLY A 185 -23.75 10.91 -12.29
N GLY A 186 -22.79 10.41 -11.50
CA GLY A 186 -22.44 10.97 -10.18
C GLY A 186 -23.47 10.68 -9.09
N THR A 187 -24.18 9.56 -9.17
CA THR A 187 -25.10 9.08 -8.14
C THR A 187 -24.41 8.07 -7.23
N PRO A 188 -24.64 8.11 -5.89
CA PRO A 188 -24.13 7.11 -4.97
C PRO A 188 -24.62 5.70 -5.31
N MET A 189 -23.69 4.73 -5.31
CA MET A 189 -23.98 3.31 -5.59
C MET A 189 -23.34 2.45 -4.51
N PHE A 190 -24.15 1.74 -3.73
CA PHE A 190 -23.70 0.76 -2.76
C PHE A 190 -23.20 -0.49 -3.51
N THR A 191 -21.94 -0.87 -3.33
CA THR A 191 -21.29 -1.87 -4.17
C THR A 191 -20.97 -3.16 -3.45
N TYR A 192 -20.76 -3.11 -2.14
CA TYR A 192 -20.26 -4.25 -1.40
C TYR A 192 -20.61 -4.17 0.08
N ILE A 193 -20.87 -5.32 0.70
CA ILE A 193 -20.89 -5.50 2.15
C ILE A 193 -20.52 -6.94 2.50
N SER A 194 -19.66 -7.12 3.51
CA SER A 194 -19.32 -8.43 4.07
C SER A 194 -19.09 -8.33 5.56
N ASN A 195 -19.30 -9.44 6.27
CA ASN A 195 -18.97 -9.60 7.67
C ASN A 195 -18.01 -10.78 7.82
N THR A 196 -16.83 -10.54 8.40
CA THR A 196 -15.75 -11.53 8.44
C THR A 196 -15.07 -11.51 9.79
N ARG A 197 -14.77 -12.69 10.34
CA ARG A 197 -13.92 -12.81 11.52
C ARG A 197 -12.45 -12.62 11.12
N ILE A 198 -11.72 -11.91 11.95
CA ILE A 198 -10.27 -11.77 11.85
C ILE A 198 -9.66 -13.01 12.54
N LYS A 199 -8.87 -13.78 11.78
CA LYS A 199 -8.23 -15.01 12.22
C LYS A 199 -7.15 -14.73 13.24
N GLU A 200 -6.32 -13.73 12.96
CA GLU A 200 -5.24 -13.26 13.79
C GLU A 200 -5.06 -11.75 13.62
N TRP A 201 -4.68 -11.05 14.69
CA TRP A 201 -4.41 -9.61 14.62
C TRP A 201 -3.38 -9.18 15.65
N ARG A 202 -2.73 -8.08 15.35
CA ARG A 202 -1.77 -7.44 16.25
C ARG A 202 -1.76 -5.93 16.02
N TYR A 203 -1.74 -5.17 17.10
CA TYR A 203 -1.40 -3.77 17.06
C TYR A 203 0.07 -3.61 17.47
N THR A 204 0.90 -3.08 16.57
CA THR A 204 2.35 -3.02 16.75
C THR A 204 2.79 -1.77 17.51
N GLU A 205 4.00 -1.79 18.08
CA GLU A 205 4.60 -0.62 18.73
C GLU A 205 4.86 0.52 17.74
N LYS A 206 5.04 0.21 16.46
CA LYS A 206 5.20 1.18 15.35
C LYS A 206 3.89 1.84 14.93
N GLY A 207 2.77 1.42 15.51
CA GLY A 207 1.45 2.01 15.25
C GLY A 207 0.70 1.41 14.07
N TYR A 208 1.01 0.16 13.68
CA TYR A 208 0.26 -0.57 12.66
C TYR A 208 -0.73 -1.56 13.27
N LEU A 209 -1.91 -1.65 12.68
CA LEU A 209 -2.80 -2.79 12.83
C LEU A 209 -2.53 -3.77 11.69
N GLY A 210 -1.88 -4.89 12.01
CA GLY A 210 -1.74 -6.04 11.11
C GLY A 210 -2.78 -7.09 11.45
N TYR A 211 -3.45 -7.68 10.44
CA TYR A 211 -4.40 -8.76 10.66
C TYR A 211 -4.57 -9.65 9.43
N GLU A 212 -5.06 -10.88 9.66
CA GLU A 212 -5.47 -11.84 8.64
C GLU A 212 -6.97 -12.12 8.77
N LEU A 213 -7.70 -11.97 7.68
CA LEU A 213 -9.10 -12.35 7.57
C LEU A 213 -9.25 -13.87 7.48
N CYS A 214 -10.32 -14.43 8.02
CA CYS A 214 -10.77 -15.74 7.61
C CYS A 214 -11.23 -15.63 6.16
N VAL A 215 -10.66 -16.45 5.29
CA VAL A 215 -10.95 -16.48 3.84
C VAL A 215 -11.17 -17.92 3.40
N PRO A 216 -11.95 -18.17 2.33
CA PRO A 216 -12.05 -19.53 1.77
C PRO A 216 -10.68 -20.03 1.30
N GLU A 217 -10.42 -21.32 1.54
CA GLU A 217 -9.18 -21.99 1.15
C GLU A 217 -9.47 -23.13 0.15
N PRO A 218 -8.50 -23.58 -0.67
CA PRO A 218 -8.68 -24.77 -1.49
C PRO A 218 -9.05 -26.01 -0.65
N PRO A 219 -9.98 -26.88 -1.09
CA PRO A 219 -10.58 -26.94 -2.42
C PRO A 219 -11.86 -26.11 -2.62
N GLU A 220 -12.31 -25.35 -1.62
CA GLU A 220 -13.52 -24.53 -1.72
C GLU A 220 -13.39 -23.44 -2.79
N VAL A 221 -12.18 -22.91 -2.95
CA VAL A 221 -11.78 -22.00 -4.04
C VAL A 221 -10.61 -22.59 -4.81
N SER A 222 -10.42 -22.18 -6.06
CA SER A 222 -9.35 -22.69 -6.92
C SER A 222 -7.99 -22.07 -6.65
N GLU A 223 -7.96 -20.90 -6.01
CA GLU A 223 -6.76 -20.11 -5.76
C GLU A 223 -6.65 -19.74 -4.28
N MET A 224 -5.40 -19.51 -3.82
CA MET A 224 -5.17 -18.97 -2.49
C MET A 224 -5.61 -17.50 -2.44
N ILE A 225 -6.44 -17.15 -1.46
CA ILE A 225 -6.86 -15.78 -1.22
C ILE A 225 -5.99 -15.20 -0.10
N ASP A 226 -5.36 -14.06 -0.36
CA ASP A 226 -4.61 -13.33 0.66
C ASP A 226 -5.55 -12.52 1.56
N GLY A 227 -5.68 -12.98 2.80
CA GLY A 227 -6.47 -12.33 3.85
C GLY A 227 -5.71 -11.25 4.63
N SER A 228 -4.41 -11.08 4.36
CA SER A 228 -3.53 -10.16 5.11
C SER A 228 -3.90 -8.70 4.86
N ARG A 229 -3.86 -7.91 5.93
CA ARG A 229 -4.08 -6.46 5.90
C ARG A 229 -3.11 -5.78 6.86
N LEU A 230 -2.63 -4.62 6.45
CA LEU A 230 -1.82 -3.74 7.28
C LEU A 230 -2.36 -2.32 7.16
N ILE A 231 -2.68 -1.71 8.28
CA ILE A 231 -3.24 -0.36 8.34
C ILE A 231 -2.36 0.46 9.29
N ARG A 232 -1.84 1.58 8.80
CA ARG A 232 -1.20 2.57 9.67
C ARG A 232 -2.29 3.27 10.50
N VAL A 233 -2.24 3.09 11.80
CA VAL A 233 -3.15 3.74 12.75
C VAL A 233 -2.50 5.02 13.27
N ARG A 234 -1.32 4.93 13.92
CA ARG A 234 -0.61 6.10 14.42
C ARG A 234 0.17 6.75 13.28
N PRO A 235 -0.12 8.02 12.93
CA PRO A 235 0.58 8.72 11.85
C PRO A 235 2.07 8.84 12.11
N LEU A 236 2.86 8.97 11.05
CA LEU A 236 4.25 9.43 11.14
C LEU A 236 4.27 10.90 11.56
N SER A 237 5.40 11.32 12.15
CA SER A 237 5.68 12.76 12.25
C SER A 237 5.79 13.37 10.85
N GLU A 238 5.47 14.65 10.73
CA GLU A 238 5.59 15.38 9.46
C GLU A 238 7.02 15.29 8.89
N GLU A 239 8.03 15.41 9.76
CA GLU A 239 9.44 15.28 9.38
C GLU A 239 9.78 13.90 8.84
N CYS A 240 9.34 12.80 9.49
CA CYS A 240 9.55 11.44 9.02
C CYS A 240 8.85 11.20 7.69
N ARG A 241 7.63 11.71 7.51
CA ARG A 241 6.90 11.61 6.25
C ARG A 241 7.62 12.35 5.13
N GLU A 242 8.04 13.61 5.35
CA GLU A 242 8.78 14.39 4.36
C GLU A 242 10.10 13.69 3.96
N MET A 243 10.81 13.11 4.93
CA MET A 243 12.02 12.34 4.63
C MET A 243 11.72 11.05 3.88
N SER A 244 10.60 10.38 4.19
CA SER A 244 10.17 9.19 3.42
C SER A 244 9.90 9.54 1.97
N GLU A 245 9.13 10.58 1.72
CA GLU A 245 8.73 11.04 0.38
C GLU A 245 9.92 11.53 -0.45
N ASN A 246 10.88 12.20 0.18
CA ASN A 246 12.00 12.83 -0.54
C ASN A 246 13.21 11.90 -0.68
N CYS A 247 13.50 11.05 0.33
CA CYS A 247 14.77 10.32 0.39
C CYS A 247 14.65 8.84 0.03
N VAL A 248 13.55 8.15 0.38
CA VAL A 248 13.54 6.69 0.29
C VAL A 248 12.45 6.12 -0.61
N ILE A 249 11.24 6.70 -0.64
CA ILE A 249 10.15 6.25 -1.51
C ILE A 249 10.54 6.25 -2.99
N PRO A 250 11.22 7.28 -3.51
CA PRO A 250 11.62 7.30 -4.91
C PRO A 250 12.56 6.17 -5.32
N LEU A 251 13.35 5.64 -4.37
CA LEU A 251 14.30 4.55 -4.63
C LEU A 251 13.62 3.18 -4.55
N GLY A 252 12.80 2.94 -3.53
CA GLY A 252 12.18 1.63 -3.30
C GLY A 252 13.19 0.49 -3.07
N TYR A 253 12.70 -0.75 -3.16
CA TYR A 253 13.51 -1.96 -2.96
C TYR A 253 13.61 -2.83 -4.23
N GLN A 254 13.27 -2.30 -5.39
CA GLN A 254 13.32 -3.03 -6.65
C GLN A 254 14.17 -2.28 -7.67
N GLY A 255 14.93 -3.02 -8.46
CA GLY A 255 15.66 -2.49 -9.60
C GLY A 255 16.91 -1.68 -9.27
N ASN A 256 17.23 -1.53 -8.00
CA ASN A 256 18.50 -1.02 -7.46
C ASN A 256 18.77 -1.67 -6.09
N ASN A 257 19.99 -1.62 -5.61
CA ASN A 257 20.37 -2.21 -4.32
C ASN A 257 20.74 -1.20 -3.23
N LEU A 258 20.44 0.08 -3.44
CA LEU A 258 20.80 1.15 -2.51
C LEU A 258 20.24 0.94 -1.10
N LEU A 259 18.99 0.52 -0.98
CA LEU A 259 18.32 0.32 0.31
C LEU A 259 18.34 -1.13 0.79
N CYS A 260 18.86 -2.07 0.00
CA CYS A 260 18.83 -3.50 0.30
C CYS A 260 20.23 -4.16 0.37
N SER A 261 21.28 -3.36 0.45
CA SER A 261 22.65 -3.81 0.70
C SER A 261 23.36 -2.91 1.70
N ASN A 262 24.40 -3.45 2.36
CA ASN A 262 25.27 -2.66 3.20
C ASN A 262 26.35 -2.02 2.34
N TRP A 263 26.52 -0.73 2.45
CA TRP A 263 27.57 0.03 1.76
C TRP A 263 27.85 1.36 2.51
N ASP A 264 29.01 1.92 2.29
CA ASP A 264 29.45 3.22 2.78
C ASP A 264 30.35 3.91 1.73
N VAL A 265 30.83 5.10 2.03
CA VAL A 265 31.68 5.89 1.08
C VAL A 265 33.01 5.23 0.73
N GLU A 266 33.44 4.18 1.44
CA GLU A 266 34.65 3.41 1.16
C GLU A 266 34.35 2.12 0.37
N ASN A 267 33.09 1.71 0.27
CA ASN A 267 32.62 0.44 -0.32
C ASN A 267 31.42 0.68 -1.24
N LEU A 268 31.64 1.33 -2.37
CA LEU A 268 30.62 1.72 -3.35
C LEU A 268 30.59 0.83 -4.60
N GLU A 269 31.61 -0.01 -4.81
CA GLU A 269 31.82 -0.78 -6.04
C GLU A 269 30.72 -1.80 -6.36
N GLU A 270 29.99 -2.25 -5.32
CA GLU A 270 28.91 -3.24 -5.47
C GLU A 270 27.52 -2.64 -5.73
N LEU A 271 27.43 -1.30 -5.85
CA LEU A 271 26.16 -0.66 -6.15
C LEU A 271 25.74 -0.86 -7.61
N ASP A 272 24.43 -1.04 -7.84
CA ASP A 272 23.86 -1.13 -9.18
C ASP A 272 23.55 0.28 -9.74
N TYR A 273 24.57 0.93 -10.27
CA TYR A 273 24.47 2.28 -10.84
C TYR A 273 23.54 2.33 -12.04
N ASN A 274 23.59 1.30 -12.91
CA ASN A 274 22.73 1.22 -14.08
C ASN A 274 21.25 1.04 -13.67
N GLY A 275 21.02 0.26 -12.62
CA GLY A 275 19.69 0.10 -12.03
C GLY A 275 19.19 1.37 -11.33
N ALA A 276 20.07 2.06 -10.60
CA ALA A 276 19.73 3.25 -9.83
C ALA A 276 19.40 4.49 -10.70
N TYR A 277 19.97 4.56 -11.91
CA TYR A 277 19.90 5.75 -12.76
C TYR A 277 18.47 6.26 -12.99
N GLU A 278 17.50 5.41 -13.35
CA GLU A 278 16.14 5.85 -13.65
C GLU A 278 15.43 6.47 -12.43
N TYR A 279 15.78 6.00 -11.23
CA TYR A 279 15.23 6.54 -9.98
C TYR A 279 15.82 7.92 -9.68
N PHE A 280 17.12 8.07 -9.79
CA PHE A 280 17.80 9.38 -9.65
C PHE A 280 17.38 10.36 -10.75
N TYR A 281 17.17 9.88 -11.98
CA TYR A 281 16.61 10.70 -13.06
C TYR A 281 15.22 11.23 -12.67
N GLY A 282 14.37 10.38 -12.13
CA GLY A 282 13.05 10.75 -11.62
C GLY A 282 13.12 11.80 -10.53
N MET A 283 14.02 11.63 -9.56
CA MET A 283 14.25 12.58 -8.47
C MET A 283 14.79 13.93 -8.97
N LYS A 284 15.75 13.90 -9.89
CA LYS A 284 16.41 15.10 -10.44
C LYS A 284 15.47 15.94 -11.31
N TYR A 285 14.74 15.29 -12.20
CA TYR A 285 13.96 15.99 -13.22
C TYR A 285 12.45 16.04 -12.93
N GLY A 286 11.97 15.35 -11.88
CA GLY A 286 10.56 15.29 -11.50
C GLY A 286 9.66 14.62 -12.55
N ARG A 287 10.23 13.75 -13.39
CA ARG A 287 9.52 13.02 -14.45
C ARG A 287 10.11 11.64 -14.63
N ARG A 288 9.31 10.73 -15.14
CA ARG A 288 9.74 9.36 -15.44
C ARG A 288 10.82 9.37 -16.52
N PHE A 289 11.80 8.46 -16.40
CA PHE A 289 12.77 8.17 -17.44
C PHE A 289 12.08 7.50 -18.64
N GLU A 290 12.39 8.00 -19.84
CA GLU A 290 11.83 7.50 -21.12
C GLU A 290 12.97 6.93 -21.97
N PRO A 291 13.21 5.60 -21.93
CA PRO A 291 14.35 4.97 -22.60
C PRO A 291 14.31 5.09 -24.11
N GLU A 292 13.12 5.31 -24.69
CA GLU A 292 12.94 5.49 -26.14
C GLU A 292 13.69 6.73 -26.67
N GLN A 293 14.06 7.66 -25.79
CA GLN A 293 14.88 8.84 -26.14
C GLN A 293 16.37 8.51 -26.27
N TYR A 294 16.81 7.31 -25.83
CA TYR A 294 18.19 6.89 -25.70
C TYR A 294 18.45 5.54 -26.45
N PRO A 295 18.24 5.47 -27.77
CA PRO A 295 18.32 4.20 -28.50
C PRO A 295 19.75 3.58 -28.52
N ASP A 296 20.78 4.41 -28.35
CA ASP A 296 22.18 4.00 -28.35
C ASP A 296 22.80 4.02 -26.93
N GLY A 297 21.95 3.98 -25.88
CA GLY A 297 22.37 4.12 -24.48
C GLY A 297 22.36 5.56 -23.99
N ILE A 298 22.45 5.72 -22.68
CA ILE A 298 22.43 7.03 -21.99
C ILE A 298 23.83 7.67 -22.17
N PRO A 299 23.92 8.91 -22.69
CA PRO A 299 25.22 9.59 -22.84
C PRO A 299 25.99 9.65 -21.52
N ALA A 300 27.31 9.39 -21.57
CA ALA A 300 28.16 9.28 -20.39
C ALA A 300 28.05 10.51 -19.48
N GLU A 301 28.10 11.72 -20.04
CA GLU A 301 28.01 12.94 -19.26
C GLU A 301 26.71 13.05 -18.48
N GLU A 302 25.57 12.71 -19.11
CA GLU A 302 24.25 12.77 -18.47
C GLU A 302 24.10 11.72 -17.36
N PHE A 303 24.56 10.49 -17.62
CA PHE A 303 24.54 9.40 -16.65
C PHE A 303 25.42 9.75 -15.43
N GLU A 304 26.69 10.07 -15.69
CA GLU A 304 27.69 10.37 -14.67
C GLU A 304 27.25 11.56 -13.81
N ASP A 305 26.82 12.68 -14.40
CA ASP A 305 26.33 13.86 -13.67
C ASP A 305 25.08 13.56 -12.84
N THR A 306 24.21 12.68 -13.33
CA THR A 306 23.00 12.30 -12.59
C THR A 306 23.33 11.43 -11.37
N ILE A 307 24.22 10.44 -11.52
CA ILE A 307 24.64 9.60 -10.38
C ILE A 307 25.44 10.42 -9.35
N MET A 308 26.36 11.26 -9.80
CA MET A 308 27.22 12.07 -8.93
C MET A 308 26.46 13.14 -8.12
N ASP A 309 25.31 13.57 -8.55
CA ASP A 309 24.43 14.45 -7.77
C ASP A 309 23.95 13.77 -6.48
N TYR A 310 23.82 12.44 -6.46
CA TYR A 310 23.27 11.67 -5.35
C TYR A 310 24.28 10.81 -4.60
N LEU A 311 25.37 10.39 -5.25
CA LEU A 311 26.39 9.51 -4.66
C LEU A 311 27.79 10.14 -4.73
N PRO A 312 28.64 9.95 -3.71
CA PRO A 312 29.99 10.52 -3.67
C PRO A 312 30.98 9.65 -4.49
N VAL A 313 30.74 9.54 -5.79
CA VAL A 313 31.57 8.78 -6.74
C VAL A 313 32.20 9.69 -7.78
N SER A 314 33.34 9.29 -8.36
CA SER A 314 33.95 9.99 -9.48
C SER A 314 33.51 9.42 -10.83
N ARG A 315 33.80 10.14 -11.92
CA ARG A 315 33.56 9.64 -13.29
C ARG A 315 34.39 8.39 -13.60
N GLU A 316 35.62 8.35 -13.05
CA GLU A 316 36.54 7.21 -13.20
C GLU A 316 35.95 5.97 -12.53
N ASP A 317 35.42 6.11 -11.30
CA ASP A 317 34.79 5.01 -10.56
C ASP A 317 33.57 4.48 -11.33
N LEU A 318 32.71 5.38 -11.85
CA LEU A 318 31.53 4.98 -12.61
C LEU A 318 31.87 4.21 -13.90
N ARG A 319 32.95 4.60 -14.59
CA ARG A 319 33.42 3.90 -15.79
C ARG A 319 34.02 2.52 -15.49
N GLU A 320 34.52 2.33 -14.27
CA GLU A 320 35.05 1.04 -13.81
C GLU A 320 33.94 0.14 -13.25
N TRP A 321 33.02 0.68 -12.47
CA TRP A 321 32.05 -0.10 -11.69
C TRP A 321 30.69 -0.28 -12.38
N ALA A 322 30.25 0.69 -13.20
CA ALA A 322 29.04 0.55 -14.01
C ALA A 322 29.36 -0.04 -15.39
N MET A 323 28.32 -0.50 -16.08
CA MET A 323 28.45 -1.05 -17.43
C MET A 323 28.64 0.09 -18.45
N PHE A 324 29.89 0.51 -18.64
CA PHE A 324 30.23 1.59 -19.56
C PHE A 324 30.60 1.07 -20.94
N ASP A 325 30.03 1.63 -22.00
CA ASP A 325 30.37 1.37 -23.39
C ASP A 325 31.38 2.41 -23.90
N GLU A 326 32.64 2.02 -23.98
CA GLU A 326 33.73 2.90 -24.46
C GLU A 326 33.57 3.31 -25.93
N GLU A 327 32.98 2.46 -26.77
CA GLU A 327 32.82 2.73 -28.20
C GLU A 327 31.77 3.84 -28.45
N HIS A 328 30.65 3.76 -27.73
CA HIS A 328 29.56 4.69 -27.89
C HIS A 328 29.57 5.84 -26.83
N GLN A 329 30.49 5.78 -25.88
CA GLN A 329 30.57 6.75 -24.76
C GLN A 329 29.21 6.88 -24.05
N SER A 330 28.61 5.75 -23.69
CA SER A 330 27.27 5.64 -23.15
C SER A 330 27.15 4.54 -22.10
N TYR A 331 26.06 4.56 -21.35
CA TYR A 331 25.69 3.50 -20.42
C TYR A 331 24.40 2.81 -20.89
N PRO A 332 24.37 1.47 -20.94
CA PRO A 332 23.17 0.75 -21.32
C PRO A 332 22.07 0.89 -20.26
N TRP A 333 20.84 0.81 -20.72
CA TRP A 333 19.67 0.70 -19.86
C TRP A 333 18.78 -0.43 -20.36
N GLU A 334 18.30 -1.25 -19.45
CA GLU A 334 17.35 -2.30 -19.72
C GLU A 334 16.10 -2.11 -18.86
N ARG A 335 14.94 -2.46 -19.42
CA ARG A 335 13.69 -2.43 -18.65
C ARG A 335 13.73 -3.48 -17.56
N LEU A 336 13.25 -3.15 -16.36
CA LEU A 336 13.14 -4.11 -15.28
C LEU A 336 12.29 -5.30 -15.72
N GLY A 337 12.90 -6.46 -15.83
CA GLY A 337 12.27 -7.71 -16.27
C GLY A 337 11.70 -8.52 -15.10
N CYS A 338 10.90 -9.54 -15.41
CA CYS A 338 10.32 -10.43 -14.39
C CYS A 338 11.38 -11.11 -13.52
N GLY A 339 12.59 -11.35 -14.04
CA GLY A 339 13.70 -11.94 -13.29
C GLY A 339 14.33 -10.99 -12.25
N ASN A 340 14.15 -9.69 -12.40
CA ASN A 340 14.68 -8.68 -11.49
C ASN A 340 13.71 -8.35 -10.34
N TYR A 341 12.46 -8.81 -10.42
CA TYR A 341 11.53 -8.66 -9.31
C TYR A 341 11.83 -9.72 -8.26
N ALA A 342 12.07 -9.28 -7.05
CA ALA A 342 12.10 -10.19 -5.91
C ALA A 342 10.73 -10.88 -5.83
N PRO A 343 10.66 -12.23 -6.00
CA PRO A 343 9.39 -12.95 -6.03
C PRO A 343 8.79 -13.14 -4.63
N ASN A 344 9.15 -12.27 -3.70
CA ASN A 344 8.78 -12.34 -2.29
C ASN A 344 8.29 -10.99 -1.78
N PHE A 345 7.88 -10.98 -0.55
CA PHE A 345 7.34 -9.81 0.16
C PHE A 345 8.27 -8.61 0.17
N PHE A 346 9.60 -8.85 0.15
CA PHE A 346 10.59 -7.79 0.22
C PHE A 346 10.49 -6.81 -0.95
N GLY A 347 10.40 -7.31 -2.18
CA GLY A 347 10.33 -6.45 -3.38
C GLY A 347 9.09 -5.55 -3.45
N THR A 348 8.01 -5.92 -2.77
CA THR A 348 6.78 -5.12 -2.69
C THR A 348 6.76 -4.18 -1.48
N SER A 349 7.79 -4.23 -0.63
CA SER A 349 7.91 -3.38 0.54
C SER A 349 8.10 -1.92 0.15
N VAL A 350 7.61 -1.04 0.99
CA VAL A 350 7.72 0.40 0.82
C VAL A 350 8.62 0.95 1.92
N PRO A 351 9.68 1.72 1.58
CA PRO A 351 10.55 2.29 2.58
C PRO A 351 9.86 3.43 3.32
N GLU A 352 9.96 3.42 4.64
CA GLU A 352 9.35 4.41 5.51
C GLU A 352 10.33 4.85 6.59
N VAL A 353 10.64 6.15 6.63
CA VAL A 353 11.46 6.73 7.70
C VAL A 353 10.65 6.78 8.99
N THR A 354 11.13 6.11 10.01
CA THR A 354 10.47 6.04 11.33
C THR A 354 11.18 6.86 12.40
N GLN A 355 12.46 7.17 12.20
CA GLN A 355 13.26 8.02 13.08
C GLN A 355 14.31 8.79 12.30
N ILE A 356 14.59 10.02 12.75
CA ILE A 356 15.61 10.89 12.19
C ILE A 356 16.56 11.26 13.32
N ARG A 357 17.86 11.13 13.07
CA ARG A 357 18.93 11.56 13.97
C ARG A 357 19.88 12.48 13.21
N GLU A 358 20.02 13.71 13.68
CA GLU A 358 21.04 14.63 13.19
C GLU A 358 22.42 14.23 13.75
N ASN A 359 23.41 14.14 12.88
CA ASN A 359 24.80 13.88 13.23
C ASN A 359 25.55 15.22 13.35
N GLY A 360 26.56 15.30 14.20
CA GLY A 360 27.28 16.57 14.48
C GLY A 360 28.13 17.10 13.31
N ASP A 361 28.17 16.38 12.18
CA ASP A 361 28.91 16.72 10.95
C ASP A 361 28.02 17.24 9.81
N GLY A 362 26.74 17.50 10.10
CA GLY A 362 25.79 18.03 9.13
C GLY A 362 25.15 16.92 8.26
N THR A 363 25.29 15.66 8.66
CA THR A 363 24.56 14.54 8.06
C THR A 363 23.40 14.11 8.95
N PHE A 364 22.49 13.31 8.39
CA PHE A 364 21.35 12.73 9.09
C PHE A 364 21.38 11.21 8.93
N THR A 365 21.12 10.51 10.00
CA THR A 365 20.84 9.06 9.96
C THR A 365 19.34 8.84 10.06
N LEU A 366 18.78 8.23 9.04
CA LEU A 366 17.37 7.88 8.91
C LEU A 366 17.20 6.41 9.27
N THR A 367 16.40 6.10 10.29
CA THR A 367 15.96 4.71 10.51
C THR A 367 14.80 4.44 9.56
N VAL A 368 14.96 3.46 8.69
CA VAL A 368 14.02 3.14 7.62
C VAL A 368 13.50 1.72 7.79
N ASP A 369 12.18 1.56 7.77
CA ASP A 369 11.51 0.27 7.77
C ASP A 369 11.05 -0.09 6.35
N ALA A 370 11.31 -1.34 5.92
CA ALA A 370 10.70 -1.91 4.72
C ALA A 370 9.30 -2.45 5.06
N VAL A 371 8.29 -1.60 4.92
CA VAL A 371 6.90 -1.92 5.30
C VAL A 371 6.25 -2.80 4.24
N CYS A 372 5.68 -3.94 4.64
CA CYS A 372 5.02 -4.87 3.72
C CYS A 372 3.72 -5.42 4.31
N GLN A 373 2.61 -5.15 3.63
CA GLN A 373 1.28 -5.61 4.04
C GLN A 373 1.06 -7.13 3.91
N MET A 374 1.89 -7.82 3.12
CA MET A 374 1.77 -9.27 2.87
C MET A 374 2.39 -10.12 3.99
N ILE A 375 3.01 -9.50 4.98
CA ILE A 375 3.59 -10.19 6.13
C ILE A 375 2.61 -10.05 7.29
N LEU A 376 1.93 -11.13 7.60
CA LEU A 376 0.95 -11.18 8.68
C LEU A 376 1.57 -10.74 10.01
N CYS A 377 0.94 -9.74 10.65
CA CYS A 377 1.29 -9.21 11.96
C CYS A 377 2.76 -8.76 12.09
N ASN A 378 3.47 -8.60 10.98
CA ASN A 378 4.83 -8.07 10.92
C ASN A 378 4.85 -6.83 10.03
N ASP A 379 5.14 -5.68 10.61
CA ASP A 379 5.05 -4.38 9.96
C ASP A 379 6.30 -3.97 9.18
N ALA A 380 7.40 -4.71 9.29
CA ALA A 380 8.62 -4.48 8.52
C ALA A 380 9.34 -5.79 8.21
N VAL A 381 9.84 -5.93 6.99
CA VAL A 381 10.69 -7.07 6.55
C VAL A 381 12.11 -6.90 7.05
N ILE A 382 12.63 -5.70 6.93
CA ILE A 382 13.92 -5.25 7.47
C ILE A 382 13.78 -3.84 8.02
N THR A 383 14.70 -3.50 8.93
CA THR A 383 14.99 -2.13 9.35
C THR A 383 16.45 -1.84 8.98
N HIS A 384 16.70 -0.67 8.42
CA HIS A 384 18.07 -0.22 8.09
C HIS A 384 18.29 1.23 8.49
N GLU A 385 19.55 1.63 8.67
CA GLU A 385 19.96 3.02 8.86
C GLU A 385 20.57 3.55 7.55
N LEU A 386 20.01 4.63 7.04
CA LEU A 386 20.47 5.33 5.85
C LEU A 386 21.05 6.67 6.26
N THR A 387 22.35 6.89 5.99
CA THR A 387 23.00 8.18 6.25
C THR A 387 22.94 9.06 5.00
N VAL A 388 22.38 10.24 5.15
CA VAL A 388 22.25 11.23 4.07
C VAL A 388 22.82 12.58 4.47
N ARG A 389 23.28 13.36 3.49
CA ARG A 389 23.59 14.79 3.63
C ARG A 389 22.53 15.58 2.87
N LEU A 390 22.00 16.62 3.52
CA LEU A 390 21.07 17.55 2.89
C LEU A 390 21.79 18.89 2.68
N SER A 391 21.73 19.42 1.45
CA SER A 391 22.18 20.77 1.17
C SER A 391 21.16 21.81 1.62
N GLU A 392 21.56 23.06 1.77
CA GLU A 392 20.65 24.20 2.04
C GLU A 392 19.57 24.35 0.96
N ASN A 393 19.80 23.83 -0.24
CA ASN A 393 18.85 23.86 -1.35
C ASN A 393 17.89 22.67 -1.33
N GLY A 394 18.09 21.70 -0.43
CA GLY A 394 17.31 20.46 -0.33
C GLY A 394 17.78 19.35 -1.28
N ASP A 395 19.02 19.47 -1.84
CA ASP A 395 19.62 18.37 -2.60
C ASP A 395 20.09 17.29 -1.62
N ILE A 396 19.95 16.03 -2.01
CA ILE A 396 20.21 14.86 -1.18
C ILE A 396 21.45 14.15 -1.71
N GLN A 397 22.36 13.79 -0.81
CA GLN A 397 23.47 12.90 -1.08
C GLN A 397 23.43 11.70 -0.14
N TYR A 398 23.44 10.51 -0.68
CA TYR A 398 23.46 9.26 0.07
C TYR A 398 24.89 8.88 0.39
N LEU A 399 25.17 8.51 1.65
CA LEU A 399 26.52 8.28 2.15
C LEU A 399 26.76 6.88 2.69
N GLU A 400 25.72 6.24 3.24
CA GLU A 400 25.86 4.92 3.88
C GLU A 400 24.46 4.29 4.01
N ASN A 401 24.39 2.98 3.90
CA ASN A 401 23.22 2.18 4.27
C ASN A 401 23.65 0.94 5.03
N GLN A 402 23.08 0.74 6.22
CA GLN A 402 23.35 -0.42 7.07
C GLN A 402 22.06 -1.12 7.49
N ILE A 403 21.93 -2.40 7.15
CA ILE A 403 20.81 -3.24 7.53
C ILE A 403 21.04 -3.75 8.94
N LEU A 404 20.01 -3.57 9.80
CA LEU A 404 20.10 -3.88 11.23
C LEU A 404 19.67 -5.32 11.55
N ASP A 405 20.00 -5.78 12.75
CA ASP A 405 19.46 -6.99 13.39
C ASP A 405 19.50 -8.28 12.54
N ASN A 406 20.54 -8.47 11.76
CA ASN A 406 20.67 -9.59 10.82
C ASN A 406 19.57 -9.63 9.75
N GLY A 407 18.90 -8.49 9.47
CA GLY A 407 17.87 -8.36 8.44
C GLY A 407 18.32 -8.74 7.04
N ILE A 408 19.63 -8.72 6.78
CA ILE A 408 20.23 -9.16 5.51
C ILE A 408 19.77 -10.56 5.10
N SER A 409 19.50 -11.47 6.06
CA SER A 409 18.99 -12.80 5.78
C SER A 409 17.57 -12.85 5.23
N ASN A 410 16.82 -11.76 5.35
CA ASN A 410 15.46 -11.61 4.83
C ASN A 410 15.44 -11.05 3.41
N ILE A 411 16.60 -10.60 2.93
CA ILE A 411 16.75 -10.03 1.60
C ILE A 411 17.09 -11.14 0.62
N PRO A 412 16.36 -11.31 -0.49
CA PRO A 412 16.72 -12.26 -1.53
C PRO A 412 18.04 -11.85 -2.21
N GLU A 413 18.70 -12.79 -2.87
CA GLU A 413 19.86 -12.49 -3.69
C GLU A 413 19.51 -11.42 -4.72
N TYR A 414 20.30 -10.35 -4.75
CA TYR A 414 20.08 -9.25 -5.66
C TYR A 414 20.43 -9.65 -7.10
N GLN A 415 19.54 -9.30 -8.01
CA GLN A 415 19.75 -9.53 -9.45
C GLN A 415 20.02 -8.18 -10.12
N TYR A 416 21.25 -7.97 -10.55
CA TYR A 416 21.59 -6.76 -11.30
C TYR A 416 20.74 -6.68 -12.57
N ARG A 417 20.26 -5.48 -12.88
CA ARG A 417 19.41 -5.25 -14.05
C ARG A 417 20.12 -5.55 -15.34
N ILE A 418 21.41 -5.19 -15.41
CA ILE A 418 22.31 -5.49 -16.51
C ILE A 418 23.40 -6.38 -15.94
N GLY A 419 23.60 -7.55 -16.55
CA GLY A 419 24.60 -8.50 -16.07
C GLY A 419 26.00 -7.88 -16.09
N ARG A 420 26.70 -7.99 -14.96
CA ARG A 420 28.13 -7.68 -14.85
C ARG A 420 28.96 -8.79 -15.46
#